data_1ce50f1596fd0a073bb4c4826ea4ae47
#
_entry.id   1ce50f1596fd0a073bb4c4826ea4ae47
#
_cell.length_a   1.000
_cell.length_b   1.000
_cell.length_c   1.000
_cell.angle_alpha   90.00
_cell.angle_beta   90.00
_cell.angle_gamma   90.00
#
_symmetry.space_group_name_H-M   'P 1'
#
loop_
_entity.id
_entity.type
_entity.pdbx_description
1 polymer ?
#
loop_
_entity_poly.entity_id
_entity_poly.type
_entity_poly.pdbx_seq_one_letter_code
_entity_poly.pdbx_strand_id
1 'polypeptide(L)'
;MAEEHAHGSSTEIDYHRVKADPTARISPSCSLVGDVTLGKKVAVMAGSCLRGDDAPIVVEDECNIQEGVVIHEDYGKPVVIGRHKTVGHRAMLHGCVIGENCLIGMSCTIMNGAKIGKNSVVAAGALVTEGKEFPDGVLIVGVPAKVRRELTEEEIADMCTFPGDDYLKQTEAMLKDGVLFNPAPDFDFQA
;
A
#
# COMPACT_ATOMS: atom_id res chain seq x y z
N MET A 1 -32.34 -8.18 -14.96
CA MET A 1 -31.70 -7.32 -15.99
C MET A 1 -30.31 -7.07 -15.45
N ALA A 2 -29.28 -7.63 -16.10
CA ALA A 2 -27.90 -7.36 -15.76
C ALA A 2 -27.59 -5.92 -16.18
N GLU A 3 -27.24 -5.05 -15.25
CA GLU A 3 -26.66 -3.77 -15.58
C GLU A 3 -25.35 -4.04 -16.32
N GLU A 4 -25.28 -3.63 -17.58
CA GLU A 4 -24.07 -3.53 -18.34
C GLU A 4 -23.11 -2.65 -17.55
N HIS A 5 -22.09 -3.23 -16.95
CA HIS A 5 -20.93 -2.48 -16.54
C HIS A 5 -20.27 -1.95 -17.81
N ALA A 6 -20.67 -0.74 -18.20
CA ALA A 6 -19.95 0.01 -19.19
C ALA A 6 -18.54 0.24 -18.62
N HIS A 7 -17.59 -0.58 -19.03
CA HIS A 7 -16.18 -0.20 -19.00
C HIS A 7 -16.13 1.09 -19.83
N GLY A 8 -16.04 2.23 -19.15
CA GLY A 8 -15.78 3.47 -19.82
C GLY A 8 -14.58 3.24 -20.70
N SER A 9 -14.73 3.37 -22.01
CA SER A 9 -13.60 3.27 -22.92
C SER A 9 -12.61 4.35 -22.52
N SER A 10 -11.52 3.95 -21.87
CA SER A 10 -10.40 4.82 -21.57
C SER A 10 -9.76 5.23 -22.89
N THR A 11 -10.28 6.28 -23.46
CA THR A 11 -9.57 7.01 -24.49
C THR A 11 -8.41 7.72 -23.82
N GLU A 12 -7.23 7.14 -23.87
CA GLU A 12 -5.97 7.67 -23.40
C GLU A 12 -5.71 7.53 -21.87
N ILE A 13 -5.39 6.32 -21.43
CA ILE A 13 -4.72 6.12 -20.13
C ILE A 13 -3.30 6.68 -20.24
N ASP A 14 -2.99 7.70 -19.47
CA ASP A 14 -1.62 8.18 -19.31
C ASP A 14 -0.91 7.34 -18.23
N TYR A 15 -0.08 6.40 -18.67
CA TYR A 15 0.69 5.53 -17.78
C TYR A 15 1.89 6.21 -17.12
N HIS A 16 2.22 7.47 -17.49
CA HIS A 16 3.38 8.24 -17.01
C HIS A 16 3.03 9.22 -15.87
N ARG A 17 1.90 9.05 -15.16
CA ARG A 17 1.44 9.97 -14.11
C ARG A 17 2.01 9.69 -12.73
N VAL A 18 3.11 8.93 -12.64
CA VAL A 18 3.75 8.65 -11.35
C VAL A 18 4.34 9.92 -10.76
N LYS A 19 4.01 10.22 -9.51
CA LYS A 19 4.55 11.34 -8.72
C LYS A 19 5.16 10.79 -7.45
N ALA A 20 6.43 11.03 -7.23
CA ALA A 20 7.11 10.64 -6.00
C ALA A 20 7.78 11.85 -5.34
N ASP A 21 7.64 11.94 -4.01
CA ASP A 21 8.42 12.92 -3.25
C ASP A 21 9.93 12.64 -3.47
N PRO A 22 10.78 13.68 -3.58
CA PRO A 22 12.22 13.50 -3.76
C PRO A 22 12.92 12.69 -2.65
N THR A 23 12.26 12.49 -1.51
CA THR A 23 12.76 11.65 -0.41
C THR A 23 12.25 10.21 -0.45
N ALA A 24 11.42 9.85 -1.42
CA ALA A 24 10.99 8.47 -1.63
C ALA A 24 12.21 7.57 -1.93
N ARG A 25 12.12 6.31 -1.59
CA ARG A 25 13.22 5.31 -1.65
C ARG A 25 12.77 4.15 -2.52
N ILE A 26 13.20 4.13 -3.74
CA ILE A 26 12.64 3.26 -4.79
C ILE A 26 13.63 2.17 -5.15
N SER A 27 13.17 0.91 -5.20
CA SER A 27 13.97 -0.19 -5.76
C SER A 27 13.97 -0.10 -7.30
N PRO A 28 15.12 -0.25 -7.96
CA PRO A 28 15.18 -0.25 -9.43
C PRO A 28 14.42 -1.42 -10.08
N SER A 29 14.00 -2.41 -9.30
CA SER A 29 13.24 -3.57 -9.80
C SER A 29 11.75 -3.54 -9.44
N CYS A 30 11.23 -2.45 -8.90
CA CYS A 30 9.78 -2.27 -8.76
C CYS A 30 9.16 -1.72 -10.06
N SER A 31 7.84 -1.87 -10.19
CA SER A 31 7.07 -1.31 -11.30
C SER A 31 6.05 -0.31 -10.77
N LEU A 32 6.12 0.94 -11.25
CA LEU A 32 5.18 2.01 -10.91
C LEU A 32 4.54 2.51 -12.20
N VAL A 33 3.22 2.40 -12.34
CA VAL A 33 2.50 2.65 -13.59
C VAL A 33 1.23 3.45 -13.33
N GLY A 34 0.95 4.47 -14.13
CA GLY A 34 -0.29 5.25 -14.07
C GLY A 34 -0.31 6.29 -12.95
N ASP A 35 -1.49 6.55 -12.40
CA ASP A 35 -1.72 7.58 -11.37
C ASP A 35 -1.30 7.09 -9.98
N VAL A 36 0.02 7.07 -9.75
CA VAL A 36 0.62 6.66 -8.47
C VAL A 36 1.26 7.87 -7.81
N THR A 37 0.88 8.15 -6.56
CA THR A 37 1.49 9.21 -5.76
C THR A 37 2.16 8.60 -4.54
N LEU A 38 3.46 8.89 -4.35
CA LEU A 38 4.27 8.45 -3.22
C LEU A 38 4.70 9.65 -2.38
N GLY A 39 4.36 9.64 -1.10
CA GLY A 39 4.71 10.66 -0.12
C GLY A 39 6.17 10.60 0.32
N LYS A 40 6.51 11.42 1.33
CA LYS A 40 7.87 11.53 1.87
C LYS A 40 8.36 10.23 2.47
N LYS A 41 9.60 9.86 2.15
CA LYS A 41 10.27 8.66 2.69
C LYS A 41 9.49 7.36 2.47
N VAL A 42 8.54 7.34 1.54
CA VAL A 42 7.90 6.09 1.13
C VAL A 42 8.95 5.19 0.51
N ALA A 43 9.05 3.96 1.01
CA ALA A 43 9.94 2.96 0.44
C ALA A 43 9.15 1.93 -0.39
N VAL A 44 9.57 1.69 -1.63
CA VAL A 44 9.02 0.64 -2.49
C VAL A 44 10.11 -0.36 -2.81
N MET A 45 9.95 -1.58 -2.31
CA MET A 45 10.96 -2.64 -2.37
C MET A 45 10.91 -3.43 -3.67
N ALA A 46 11.91 -4.30 -3.84
CA ALA A 46 12.12 -5.09 -5.04
C ALA A 46 10.91 -5.93 -5.46
N GLY A 47 10.60 -5.94 -6.75
CA GLY A 47 9.52 -6.75 -7.33
C GLY A 47 8.11 -6.32 -6.96
N SER A 48 7.93 -5.19 -6.28
CA SER A 48 6.60 -4.63 -6.04
C SER A 48 6.04 -3.98 -7.30
N CYS A 49 4.72 -4.08 -7.48
CA CYS A 49 4.02 -3.52 -8.62
C CYS A 49 2.83 -2.66 -8.14
N LEU A 50 2.86 -1.37 -8.47
CA LEU A 50 1.77 -0.43 -8.22
C LEU A 50 1.27 0.08 -9.58
N ARG A 51 0.03 -0.29 -9.95
CA ARG A 51 -0.58 0.08 -11.23
C ARG A 51 -1.90 0.81 -10.99
N GLY A 52 -1.89 2.13 -11.21
CA GLY A 52 -3.03 3.04 -11.06
C GLY A 52 -3.53 3.54 -12.43
N ASP A 53 -4.12 2.66 -13.22
CA ASP A 53 -4.59 2.97 -14.56
C ASP A 53 -6.08 3.40 -14.59
N ASP A 54 -6.93 2.81 -13.78
CA ASP A 54 -8.37 3.11 -13.72
C ASP A 54 -8.76 4.06 -12.57
N ALA A 55 -7.95 4.14 -11.49
CA ALA A 55 -8.12 5.07 -10.38
C ALA A 55 -6.77 5.38 -9.70
N PRO A 56 -6.68 6.45 -8.88
CA PRO A 56 -5.44 6.79 -8.19
C PRO A 56 -5.01 5.77 -7.15
N ILE A 57 -3.68 5.57 -7.04
CA ILE A 57 -3.03 4.94 -5.89
C ILE A 57 -2.27 6.03 -5.13
N VAL A 58 -2.62 6.25 -3.87
CA VAL A 58 -1.96 7.22 -3.00
C VAL A 58 -1.33 6.50 -1.83
N VAL A 59 -0.01 6.62 -1.70
CA VAL A 59 0.75 6.13 -0.54
C VAL A 59 1.28 7.35 0.21
N GLU A 60 0.75 7.60 1.40
CA GLU A 60 1.14 8.72 2.22
C GLU A 60 2.53 8.52 2.86
N ASP A 61 3.01 9.53 3.59
CA ASP A 61 4.37 9.61 4.13
C ASP A 61 4.76 8.40 4.99
N GLU A 62 6.06 8.07 4.96
CA GLU A 62 6.70 7.11 5.88
C GLU A 62 6.15 5.69 5.81
N CYS A 63 5.65 5.28 4.64
CA CYS A 63 5.20 3.92 4.39
C CYS A 63 6.31 3.06 3.80
N ASN A 64 6.32 1.76 4.14
CA ASN A 64 7.14 0.79 3.45
C ASN A 64 6.27 -0.26 2.74
N ILE A 65 6.49 -0.39 1.44
CA ILE A 65 5.85 -1.38 0.57
C ILE A 65 6.90 -2.44 0.29
N GLN A 66 6.77 -3.60 0.96
CA GLN A 66 7.78 -4.64 0.96
C GLN A 66 7.80 -5.44 -0.34
N GLU A 67 8.78 -6.34 -0.48
CA GLU A 67 9.04 -7.09 -1.70
C GLU A 67 7.82 -7.86 -2.21
N GLY A 68 7.57 -7.74 -3.50
CA GLY A 68 6.52 -8.47 -4.20
C GLY A 68 5.09 -8.06 -3.85
N VAL A 69 4.89 -6.92 -3.19
CA VAL A 69 3.56 -6.36 -2.97
C VAL A 69 2.95 -5.94 -4.30
N VAL A 70 1.67 -6.26 -4.49
CA VAL A 70 0.90 -5.83 -5.66
C VAL A 70 -0.22 -4.91 -5.22
N ILE A 71 -0.30 -3.72 -5.82
CA ILE A 71 -1.35 -2.74 -5.57
C ILE A 71 -2.02 -2.39 -6.89
N HIS A 72 -3.32 -2.56 -6.96
CA HIS A 72 -4.14 -2.23 -8.11
C HIS A 72 -5.53 -1.73 -7.66
N GLU A 73 -6.32 -1.31 -8.58
CA GLU A 73 -7.63 -0.74 -8.33
C GLU A 73 -8.60 -1.04 -9.49
N ASP A 74 -9.87 -0.72 -9.31
CA ASP A 74 -10.90 -0.67 -10.35
C ASP A 74 -11.39 0.75 -10.52
N TYR A 75 -12.06 1.01 -11.62
CA TYR A 75 -12.67 2.30 -11.92
C TYR A 75 -13.52 2.82 -10.75
N GLY A 76 -13.19 4.03 -10.28
CA GLY A 76 -13.86 4.68 -9.16
C GLY A 76 -13.56 4.09 -7.78
N LYS A 77 -12.59 3.18 -7.65
CA LYS A 77 -12.19 2.55 -6.39
C LYS A 77 -10.70 2.76 -6.09
N PRO A 78 -10.27 3.97 -5.73
CA PRO A 78 -8.86 4.26 -5.49
C PRO A 78 -8.29 3.42 -4.36
N VAL A 79 -6.95 3.25 -4.36
CA VAL A 79 -6.23 2.78 -3.20
C VAL A 79 -5.65 3.96 -2.43
N VAL A 80 -5.95 4.04 -1.14
CA VAL A 80 -5.37 5.03 -0.24
C VAL A 80 -4.70 4.32 0.93
N ILE A 81 -3.40 4.51 1.07
CA ILE A 81 -2.59 3.97 2.17
C ILE A 81 -2.16 5.15 3.03
N GLY A 82 -2.75 5.30 4.21
CA GLY A 82 -2.44 6.35 5.16
C GLY A 82 -1.00 6.25 5.66
N ARG A 83 -0.50 7.30 6.28
CA ARG A 83 0.90 7.45 6.69
C ARG A 83 1.40 6.38 7.68
N HIS A 84 2.73 6.22 7.73
CA HIS A 84 3.45 5.38 8.68
C HIS A 84 2.98 3.91 8.69
N LYS A 85 3.10 3.25 7.53
CA LYS A 85 2.60 1.88 7.30
C LYS A 85 3.71 0.89 7.03
N THR A 86 3.46 -0.33 7.47
CA THR A 86 4.16 -1.51 6.95
C THR A 86 3.19 -2.36 6.14
N VAL A 87 3.44 -2.46 4.84
CA VAL A 87 2.77 -3.42 3.95
C VAL A 87 3.70 -4.58 3.71
N GLY A 88 3.40 -5.70 4.35
CA GLY A 88 4.24 -6.89 4.39
C GLY A 88 4.39 -7.57 3.03
N HIS A 89 5.50 -8.31 2.89
CA HIS A 89 5.89 -9.00 1.67
C HIS A 89 4.73 -9.74 1.00
N ARG A 90 4.60 -9.58 -0.33
CA ARG A 90 3.62 -10.27 -1.17
C ARG A 90 2.15 -10.01 -0.81
N ALA A 91 1.84 -8.95 -0.06
CA ALA A 91 0.45 -8.55 0.16
C ALA A 91 -0.17 -8.07 -1.17
N MET A 92 -1.48 -8.30 -1.32
CA MET A 92 -2.30 -7.83 -2.44
C MET A 92 -3.31 -6.81 -1.93
N LEU A 93 -3.24 -5.59 -2.41
CA LEU A 93 -4.16 -4.51 -2.08
C LEU A 93 -4.91 -4.08 -3.34
N HIS A 94 -6.24 -4.11 -3.29
CA HIS A 94 -7.07 -3.80 -4.44
C HIS A 94 -8.22 -2.87 -4.07
N GLY A 95 -8.24 -1.65 -4.62
CA GLY A 95 -9.33 -0.69 -4.46
C GLY A 95 -9.76 -0.43 -3.01
N CYS A 96 -8.81 -0.29 -2.07
CA CYS A 96 -9.08 -0.26 -0.64
C CYS A 96 -8.50 0.97 0.07
N VAL A 97 -8.99 1.24 1.26
CA VAL A 97 -8.52 2.34 2.11
C VAL A 97 -7.95 1.76 3.40
N ILE A 98 -6.72 2.14 3.73
CA ILE A 98 -6.03 1.70 4.94
C ILE A 98 -5.70 2.93 5.77
N GLY A 99 -6.25 3.03 6.98
CA GLY A 99 -6.01 4.10 7.95
C GLY A 99 -4.54 4.19 8.37
N GLU A 100 -4.09 5.24 9.03
CA GLU A 100 -2.69 5.44 9.45
C GLU A 100 -2.19 4.42 10.49
N ASN A 101 -0.87 4.23 10.57
CA ASN A 101 -0.19 3.40 11.57
C ASN A 101 -0.75 1.96 11.65
N CYS A 102 -0.88 1.25 10.52
CA CYS A 102 -1.30 -0.14 10.48
C CYS A 102 -0.15 -1.07 10.06
N LEU A 103 -0.22 -2.31 10.50
CA LEU A 103 0.57 -3.41 9.94
C LEU A 103 -0.32 -4.25 9.03
N ILE A 104 0.04 -4.33 7.77
CA ILE A 104 -0.58 -5.22 6.79
C ILE A 104 0.32 -6.44 6.64
N GLY A 105 -0.17 -7.59 7.10
CA GLY A 105 0.60 -8.82 7.17
C GLY A 105 0.98 -9.41 5.82
N MET A 106 2.07 -10.18 5.82
CA MET A 106 2.58 -10.85 4.62
C MET A 106 1.52 -11.71 3.92
N SER A 107 1.47 -11.65 2.59
CA SER A 107 0.58 -12.45 1.73
C SER A 107 -0.92 -12.30 2.06
N CYS A 108 -1.34 -11.25 2.76
CA CYS A 108 -2.76 -10.97 2.90
C CYS A 108 -3.35 -10.42 1.60
N THR A 109 -4.67 -10.53 1.45
CA THR A 109 -5.42 -9.94 0.34
C THR A 109 -6.49 -9.01 0.89
N ILE A 110 -6.52 -7.76 0.42
CA ILE A 110 -7.53 -6.76 0.77
C ILE A 110 -8.22 -6.32 -0.51
N MET A 111 -9.54 -6.56 -0.59
CA MET A 111 -10.32 -6.40 -1.83
C MET A 111 -11.04 -5.05 -1.88
N ASN A 112 -11.66 -4.79 -3.03
CA ASN A 112 -12.35 -3.55 -3.39
C ASN A 112 -13.29 -3.03 -2.29
N GLY A 113 -13.21 -1.72 -2.05
CA GLY A 113 -14.09 -1.03 -1.11
C GLY A 113 -13.83 -1.38 0.36
N ALA A 114 -12.86 -2.25 0.65
CA ALA A 114 -12.51 -2.57 2.03
C ALA A 114 -11.84 -1.36 2.72
N LYS A 115 -12.16 -1.17 4.01
CA LYS A 115 -11.60 -0.12 4.84
C LYS A 115 -11.02 -0.70 6.12
N ILE A 116 -9.77 -0.42 6.38
CA ILE A 116 -9.07 -0.80 7.61
C ILE A 116 -8.88 0.47 8.45
N GLY A 117 -9.40 0.47 9.67
CA GLY A 117 -9.23 1.56 10.63
C GLY A 117 -7.76 1.70 11.06
N LYS A 118 -7.40 2.88 11.58
CA LYS A 118 -6.03 3.19 12.03
C LYS A 118 -5.58 2.30 13.19
N ASN A 119 -4.27 2.22 13.41
CA ASN A 119 -3.68 1.45 14.51
C ASN A 119 -4.10 -0.02 14.52
N SER A 120 -4.36 -0.61 13.36
CA SER A 120 -4.86 -1.99 13.23
C SER A 120 -3.84 -2.91 12.59
N VAL A 121 -3.98 -4.18 12.87
CA VAL A 121 -3.14 -5.25 12.30
C VAL A 121 -4.01 -6.18 11.48
N VAL A 122 -3.69 -6.32 10.19
CA VAL A 122 -4.19 -7.40 9.34
C VAL A 122 -3.17 -8.53 9.37
N ALA A 123 -3.56 -9.69 9.88
CA ALA A 123 -2.63 -10.81 10.02
C ALA A 123 -2.16 -11.36 8.68
N ALA A 124 -0.99 -12.01 8.67
CA ALA A 124 -0.47 -12.67 7.49
C ALA A 124 -1.47 -13.70 6.92
N GLY A 125 -1.61 -13.73 5.59
CA GLY A 125 -2.52 -14.63 4.89
C GLY A 125 -4.01 -14.35 5.08
N ALA A 126 -4.40 -13.26 5.74
CA ALA A 126 -5.81 -12.91 5.90
C ALA A 126 -6.46 -12.49 4.57
N LEU A 127 -7.74 -12.83 4.37
CA LEU A 127 -8.54 -12.39 3.22
C LEU A 127 -9.63 -11.41 3.69
N VAL A 128 -9.41 -10.13 3.46
CA VAL A 128 -10.40 -9.07 3.64
C VAL A 128 -11.24 -8.98 2.39
N THR A 129 -12.49 -9.43 2.48
CA THR A 129 -13.41 -9.46 1.34
C THR A 129 -13.96 -8.08 1.02
N GLU A 130 -14.51 -7.96 -0.17
CA GLU A 130 -15.02 -6.70 -0.73
C GLU A 130 -16.00 -5.98 0.21
N GLY A 131 -15.85 -4.66 0.29
CA GLY A 131 -16.72 -3.77 1.06
C GLY A 131 -16.67 -3.94 2.58
N LYS A 132 -15.73 -4.73 3.13
CA LYS A 132 -15.61 -4.90 4.58
C LYS A 132 -14.97 -3.67 5.23
N GLU A 133 -15.57 -3.22 6.31
CA GLU A 133 -15.05 -2.12 7.13
C GLU A 133 -14.68 -2.64 8.51
N PHE A 134 -13.49 -2.26 8.98
CA PHE A 134 -12.96 -2.62 10.28
C PHE A 134 -12.67 -1.35 11.09
N PRO A 135 -13.00 -1.33 12.39
CA PRO A 135 -12.74 -0.19 13.25
C PRO A 135 -11.24 0.01 13.50
N ASP A 136 -10.92 1.10 14.19
CA ASP A 136 -9.57 1.40 14.65
C ASP A 136 -9.12 0.40 15.75
N GLY A 137 -7.80 0.18 15.85
CA GLY A 137 -7.18 -0.51 16.99
C GLY A 137 -7.51 -1.99 17.11
N VAL A 138 -7.68 -2.71 16.01
CA VAL A 138 -8.08 -4.13 16.04
C VAL A 138 -7.10 -5.06 15.36
N LEU A 139 -7.07 -6.32 15.85
CA LEU A 139 -6.43 -7.44 15.20
C LEU A 139 -7.45 -8.14 14.27
N ILE A 140 -7.15 -8.19 12.97
CA ILE A 140 -7.98 -8.75 11.91
C ILE A 140 -7.32 -10.02 11.41
N VAL A 141 -8.02 -11.16 11.45
CA VAL A 141 -7.44 -12.47 11.11
C VAL A 141 -8.42 -13.34 10.32
N GLY A 142 -7.88 -14.26 9.52
CA GLY A 142 -8.63 -15.38 8.93
C GLY A 142 -9.05 -15.19 7.47
N VAL A 143 -9.70 -16.24 6.95
CA VAL A 143 -10.24 -16.36 5.59
C VAL A 143 -11.66 -16.89 5.67
N PRO A 144 -12.72 -16.05 5.51
CA PRO A 144 -12.66 -14.57 5.41
C PRO A 144 -12.25 -13.90 6.72
N ALA A 145 -11.66 -12.72 6.61
CA ALA A 145 -11.11 -11.99 7.74
C ALA A 145 -12.20 -11.42 8.66
N LYS A 146 -11.94 -11.47 9.96
CA LYS A 146 -12.82 -10.95 11.02
C LYS A 146 -11.98 -10.29 12.11
N VAL A 147 -12.60 -9.36 12.86
CA VAL A 147 -11.99 -8.85 14.09
C VAL A 147 -11.81 -10.01 15.07
N ARG A 148 -10.59 -10.23 15.51
CA ARG A 148 -10.24 -11.21 16.54
C ARG A 148 -10.39 -10.62 17.93
N ARG A 149 -9.89 -9.40 18.11
CA ARG A 149 -9.93 -8.62 19.35
C ARG A 149 -9.44 -7.19 19.11
N GLU A 150 -9.65 -6.33 20.07
CA GLU A 150 -8.97 -5.03 20.16
C GLU A 150 -7.49 -5.21 20.49
N LEU A 151 -6.66 -4.23 20.10
CA LEU A 151 -5.26 -4.14 20.44
C LEU A 151 -5.09 -3.21 21.65
N THR A 152 -4.15 -3.52 22.52
CA THR A 152 -3.72 -2.60 23.57
C THR A 152 -2.79 -1.53 23.00
N GLU A 153 -2.58 -0.43 23.73
CA GLU A 153 -1.64 0.62 23.33
C GLU A 153 -0.20 0.08 23.16
N GLU A 154 0.22 -0.85 24.04
CA GLU A 154 1.52 -1.52 23.95
C GLU A 154 1.63 -2.35 22.68
N GLU A 155 0.60 -3.14 22.35
CA GLU A 155 0.57 -3.92 21.12
C GLU A 155 0.56 -3.04 19.85
N ILE A 156 -0.14 -1.91 19.87
CA ILE A 156 -0.08 -0.93 18.77
C ILE A 156 1.34 -0.39 18.61
N ALA A 157 2.00 -0.04 19.71
CA ALA A 157 3.39 0.42 19.67
C ALA A 157 4.31 -0.66 19.08
N ASP A 158 4.21 -1.90 19.54
CA ASP A 158 5.09 -2.99 19.12
C ASP A 158 4.81 -3.51 17.70
N MET A 159 3.53 -3.62 17.33
CA MET A 159 3.15 -4.27 16.07
C MET A 159 2.94 -3.29 14.92
N CYS A 160 2.54 -2.06 15.20
CA CYS A 160 2.27 -1.06 14.18
C CYS A 160 3.38 0.00 14.09
N THR A 161 3.73 0.64 15.20
CA THR A 161 4.65 1.78 15.20
C THR A 161 6.11 1.33 15.05
N PHE A 162 6.58 0.41 15.89
CA PHE A 162 7.99 -0.03 15.88
C PHE A 162 8.44 -0.59 14.51
N PRO A 163 7.68 -1.47 13.81
CA PRO A 163 8.09 -1.92 12.49
C PRO A 163 8.22 -0.79 11.47
N GLY A 164 7.32 0.20 11.50
CA GLY A 164 7.41 1.38 10.65
C GLY A 164 8.70 2.16 10.88
N ASP A 165 9.03 2.46 12.14
CA ASP A 165 10.25 3.15 12.54
C ASP A 165 11.52 2.39 12.17
N ASP A 166 11.51 1.06 12.33
CA ASP A 166 12.65 0.21 12.00
C ASP A 166 12.89 0.17 10.49
N TYR A 167 11.82 0.04 9.68
CA TYR A 167 11.94 0.11 8.22
C TYR A 167 12.39 1.48 7.71
N LEU A 168 12.06 2.57 8.38
CA LEU A 168 12.60 3.89 8.03
C LEU A 168 14.13 3.93 8.16
N LYS A 169 14.69 3.29 9.19
CA LYS A 169 16.15 3.18 9.39
C LYS A 169 16.79 2.23 8.39
N GLN A 170 16.18 1.05 8.20
CA GLN A 170 16.68 0.04 7.25
C GLN A 170 16.71 0.60 5.82
N THR A 171 15.64 1.24 5.37
CA THR A 171 15.58 1.79 4.01
C THR A 171 16.48 3.00 3.81
N GLU A 172 16.82 3.75 4.87
CA GLU A 172 17.88 4.76 4.81
C GLU A 172 19.27 4.14 4.64
N ALA A 173 19.54 3.01 5.31
CA ALA A 173 20.77 2.27 5.09
C ALA A 173 20.85 1.71 3.67
N MET A 174 19.77 1.09 3.16
CA MET A 174 19.68 0.58 1.79
C MET A 174 19.89 1.68 0.74
N LEU A 175 19.40 2.89 1.00
CA LEU A 175 19.64 4.05 0.15
C LEU A 175 21.12 4.43 0.12
N LYS A 176 21.79 4.48 1.29
CA LYS A 176 23.22 4.80 1.40
C LYS A 176 24.10 3.76 0.70
N ASP A 177 23.68 2.50 0.70
CA ASP A 177 24.39 1.39 0.05
C ASP A 177 24.01 1.23 -1.45
N GLY A 178 23.16 2.11 -1.99
CA GLY A 178 22.78 2.09 -3.41
C GLY A 178 21.81 0.97 -3.81
N VAL A 179 21.18 0.31 -2.83
CA VAL A 179 20.13 -0.71 -3.08
C VAL A 179 18.82 -0.04 -3.49
N LEU A 180 18.53 1.12 -2.91
CA LEU A 180 17.41 1.99 -3.25
C LEU A 180 17.95 3.31 -3.79
N PHE A 181 17.12 4.05 -4.52
CA PHE A 181 17.45 5.39 -4.99
C PHE A 181 16.34 6.39 -4.66
N ASN A 182 16.70 7.68 -4.61
CA ASN A 182 15.74 8.77 -4.57
C ASN A 182 15.43 9.21 -6.00
N PRO A 183 14.16 9.27 -6.41
CA PRO A 183 13.82 9.73 -7.76
C PRO A 183 14.12 11.22 -7.90
N ALA A 184 14.66 11.63 -9.05
CA ALA A 184 14.70 13.03 -9.42
C ALA A 184 13.28 13.56 -9.66
N PRO A 185 13.04 14.89 -9.57
CA PRO A 185 11.69 15.43 -9.75
C PRO A 185 11.06 15.16 -11.11
N ASP A 186 11.87 14.89 -12.11
CA ASP A 186 11.52 14.57 -13.50
C ASP A 186 11.86 13.12 -13.88
N PHE A 187 12.02 12.24 -12.90
CA PHE A 187 12.36 10.85 -13.12
C PHE A 187 11.22 10.13 -13.86
N ASP A 188 11.52 9.56 -15.01
CA ASP A 188 10.58 8.75 -15.78
C ASP A 188 10.60 7.30 -15.29
N PHE A 189 9.58 6.89 -14.58
CA PHE A 189 9.41 5.53 -14.06
C PHE A 189 9.09 4.49 -15.15
N GLN A 190 8.92 4.92 -16.42
CA GLN A 190 8.58 4.06 -17.56
C GLN A 190 9.71 3.98 -18.59
N ALA A 191 10.82 4.70 -18.39
CA ALA A 191 11.97 4.72 -19.27
C ALA A 191 12.83 3.45 -19.21
#